data_e2ee2cab6374a16f854932d108296450
#
_entry.id   e2ee2cab6374a16f854932d108296450
#
_cell.length_a   1.000
_cell.length_b   1.000
_cell.length_c   1.000
_cell.angle_alpha   90.00
_cell.angle_beta   90.00
_cell.angle_gamma   90.00
#
_symmetry.space_group_name_H-M   'P 1'
#
loop_
_entity.id
_entity.type
_entity.pdbx_description
1 polymer ?
#
loop_
_entity_poly.entity_id
_entity_poly.type
_entity_poly.pdbx_seq_one_letter_code
_entity_poly.pdbx_strand_id
1 'polypeptide(L)'
;MAKSMSKARSKSLSKAKAKPKLKPKAKSKTKPSSRRGQIIRHGEPKELLGVSYLTVKEMDAIQDHVRRYVGGECSVLHEIMSEGLHIDVLSFPPTAKRKYHVLCTMGMSAEPMTMPARWRGPRRMELLMILPPEWRIDRFGDGKRRRESEEKQERWYWPVRWLKNLAHIPQMYETMLWWGHTVPNGDPPEPFADNTRFCCAALLFPQALSEGIASVVIGGKSQPRKSRKEVAFLAVAPLFPEEVERKLREGMEPIDEGLQGIPIESWFRESRPNFGLSAKA
;
A
#
# COMPACT_ATOMS: atom_id res chain seq x y z
N MET A 1 78.77 -25.77 14.74
CA MET A 1 79.18 -24.98 15.92
C MET A 1 78.06 -24.01 16.28
N ALA A 2 77.70 -24.05 17.58
CA ALA A 2 77.10 -23.04 18.42
C ALA A 2 75.61 -22.63 18.14
N LYS A 3 74.79 -23.11 19.01
CA LYS A 3 74.14 -22.58 20.23
C LYS A 3 72.98 -21.62 19.95
N SER A 4 71.76 -22.13 20.16
CA SER A 4 70.92 -21.91 21.35
C SER A 4 70.65 -20.44 21.69
N MET A 5 69.42 -20.05 21.71
CA MET A 5 68.77 -19.55 22.92
C MET A 5 67.27 -19.31 22.73
N SER A 6 66.52 -19.98 23.53
CA SER A 6 65.10 -19.81 23.88
C SER A 6 64.83 -18.36 24.35
N LYS A 7 63.68 -17.83 23.94
CA LYS A 7 62.95 -16.84 24.75
C LYS A 7 61.44 -17.04 24.64
N ALA A 8 60.88 -17.50 25.70
CA ALA A 8 59.52 -17.53 26.02
C ALA A 8 58.91 -16.11 25.95
N ARG A 9 57.75 -15.94 25.28
CA ARG A 9 56.96 -14.72 25.39
C ARG A 9 55.55 -15.10 25.86
N SER A 10 55.25 -14.56 27.01
CA SER A 10 54.04 -14.65 27.77
C SER A 10 52.77 -14.33 26.97
N LYS A 11 51.76 -15.16 27.17
CA LYS A 11 50.38 -14.94 26.74
C LYS A 11 49.80 -13.76 27.52
N SER A 12 49.43 -12.67 26.83
CA SER A 12 48.52 -11.69 27.37
C SER A 12 47.10 -12.05 26.90
N LEU A 13 46.25 -12.48 27.83
CA LEU A 13 44.81 -12.63 27.60
C LEU A 13 44.20 -11.25 27.47
N SER A 14 43.78 -10.89 26.26
CA SER A 14 42.91 -9.76 26.05
C SER A 14 41.48 -10.14 26.44
N LYS A 15 40.97 -9.54 27.52
CA LYS A 15 39.57 -9.61 27.95
C LYS A 15 38.66 -9.05 26.86
N ALA A 16 37.90 -9.91 26.20
CA ALA A 16 36.82 -9.50 25.34
C ALA A 16 35.73 -8.79 26.16
N LYS A 17 35.53 -7.50 25.91
CA LYS A 17 34.43 -6.72 26.48
C LYS A 17 33.11 -7.24 25.90
N ALA A 18 32.28 -7.81 26.77
CA ALA A 18 30.93 -8.22 26.45
C ALA A 18 30.09 -7.00 25.98
N LYS A 19 29.47 -7.10 24.79
CA LYS A 19 28.50 -6.11 24.29
C LYS A 19 27.28 -6.11 25.21
N PRO A 20 26.72 -4.93 25.56
CA PRO A 20 25.53 -4.87 26.38
C PRO A 20 24.33 -5.46 25.58
N LYS A 21 23.68 -6.46 26.16
CA LYS A 21 22.39 -6.99 25.65
C LYS A 21 21.32 -5.88 25.74
N LEU A 22 20.88 -5.36 24.60
CA LEU A 22 19.68 -4.52 24.56
C LEU A 22 18.50 -5.37 25.06
N LYS A 23 17.92 -4.98 26.18
CA LYS A 23 16.61 -5.50 26.63
C LYS A 23 15.54 -5.10 25.62
N PRO A 24 14.64 -6.01 25.23
CA PRO A 24 13.53 -5.63 24.38
C PRO A 24 12.65 -4.61 25.11
N LYS A 25 12.45 -3.44 24.51
CA LYS A 25 11.49 -2.43 25.01
C LYS A 25 10.12 -3.06 25.07
N ALA A 26 9.52 -3.03 26.26
CA ALA A 26 8.16 -3.46 26.50
C ALA A 26 7.22 -2.81 25.46
N LYS A 27 6.47 -3.64 24.73
CA LYS A 27 5.38 -3.18 23.84
C LYS A 27 4.39 -2.43 24.71
N SER A 28 4.28 -1.12 24.48
CA SER A 28 3.22 -0.31 25.05
C SER A 28 1.87 -0.90 24.59
N LYS A 29 1.15 -1.53 25.50
CA LYS A 29 -0.23 -1.96 25.29
C LYS A 29 -1.14 -0.74 25.43
N THR A 30 -1.13 0.16 24.47
CA THR A 30 -2.25 1.07 24.26
C THR A 30 -3.37 0.25 23.62
N LYS A 31 -4.36 -0.16 24.44
CA LYS A 31 -5.62 -0.70 23.93
C LYS A 31 -6.20 0.32 22.96
N PRO A 32 -6.45 -0.02 21.68
CA PRO A 32 -7.20 0.86 20.80
C PRO A 32 -8.59 1.02 21.41
N SER A 33 -9.00 2.27 21.64
CA SER A 33 -10.37 2.59 22.00
C SER A 33 -11.27 2.07 20.89
N SER A 34 -12.16 1.15 21.20
CA SER A 34 -13.18 0.63 20.28
C SER A 34 -14.20 1.74 19.98
N ARG A 35 -13.83 2.67 19.11
CA ARG A 35 -14.79 3.59 18.52
C ARG A 35 -15.49 2.82 17.40
N ARG A 36 -16.81 2.64 17.52
CA ARG A 36 -17.70 2.24 16.42
C ARG A 36 -17.30 3.01 15.17
N GLY A 37 -17.27 2.35 14.00
CA GLY A 37 -16.84 2.98 12.76
C GLY A 37 -17.61 4.27 12.50
N GLN A 38 -16.90 5.37 12.39
CA GLN A 38 -17.49 6.67 12.09
C GLN A 38 -17.60 6.81 10.57
N ILE A 39 -18.80 7.08 10.07
CA ILE A 39 -19.00 7.46 8.66
C ILE A 39 -18.65 8.94 8.54
N ILE A 40 -17.66 9.23 7.70
CA ILE A 40 -17.27 10.60 7.34
C ILE A 40 -17.90 10.89 5.99
N ARG A 41 -18.71 11.94 5.92
CA ARG A 41 -19.23 12.47 4.65
C ARG A 41 -18.47 13.74 4.32
N HIS A 42 -17.85 13.78 3.15
CA HIS A 42 -17.21 14.98 2.63
C HIS A 42 -18.25 15.81 1.88
N GLY A 43 -18.03 17.11 1.81
CA GLY A 43 -18.80 18.01 0.95
C GLY A 43 -18.41 17.87 -0.53
N GLU A 44 -18.71 18.89 -1.32
CA GLU A 44 -18.29 18.92 -2.73
C GLU A 44 -16.74 18.87 -2.84
N PRO A 45 -16.20 18.18 -3.85
CA PRO A 45 -14.78 18.15 -4.09
C PRO A 45 -14.27 19.56 -4.40
N LYS A 46 -13.07 19.86 -3.90
CA LYS A 46 -12.40 21.13 -4.17
C LYS A 46 -11.94 21.16 -5.62
N GLU A 47 -12.16 22.26 -6.31
CA GLU A 47 -11.51 22.52 -7.60
C GLU A 47 -9.99 22.65 -7.39
N LEU A 48 -9.23 21.83 -8.07
CA LEU A 48 -7.77 21.80 -7.97
C LEU A 48 -7.17 22.60 -9.11
N LEU A 49 -6.46 23.68 -8.77
CA LEU A 49 -5.77 24.52 -9.76
C LEU A 49 -4.39 23.94 -10.08
N GLY A 50 -4.18 23.63 -11.37
CA GLY A 50 -2.92 23.05 -11.84
C GLY A 50 -2.79 21.55 -11.56
N VAL A 51 -1.66 20.98 -11.96
CA VAL A 51 -1.34 19.56 -11.77
C VAL A 51 0.02 19.44 -11.11
N SER A 52 0.08 18.71 -9.98
CA SER A 52 1.32 18.38 -9.30
C SER A 52 1.88 17.06 -9.82
N TYR A 53 3.20 17.02 -9.99
CA TYR A 53 3.94 15.87 -10.49
C TYR A 53 5.05 15.46 -9.52
N LEU A 54 5.37 14.18 -9.51
CA LEU A 54 6.63 13.73 -8.95
C LEU A 54 7.79 14.14 -9.86
N THR A 55 8.92 14.44 -9.26
CA THR A 55 10.18 14.57 -10.02
C THR A 55 10.66 13.18 -10.49
N VAL A 56 11.47 13.12 -11.54
CA VAL A 56 12.05 11.85 -12.03
C VAL A 56 12.75 11.08 -10.91
N LYS A 57 13.51 11.75 -10.03
CA LYS A 57 14.19 11.13 -8.89
C LYS A 57 13.22 10.51 -7.86
N GLU A 58 12.06 11.13 -7.69
CA GLU A 58 11.01 10.59 -6.79
C GLU A 58 10.33 9.38 -7.43
N MET A 59 10.03 9.45 -8.73
CA MET A 59 9.49 8.32 -9.49
C MET A 59 10.43 7.12 -9.44
N ASP A 60 11.73 7.33 -9.73
CA ASP A 60 12.75 6.28 -9.65
C ASP A 60 12.82 5.66 -8.24
N ALA A 61 12.83 6.50 -7.20
CA ALA A 61 12.90 6.02 -5.82
C ALA A 61 11.69 5.17 -5.42
N ILE A 62 10.47 5.54 -5.85
CA ILE A 62 9.24 4.78 -5.63
C ILE A 62 9.29 3.46 -6.39
N GLN A 63 9.59 3.51 -7.68
CA GLN A 63 9.67 2.34 -8.55
C GLN A 63 10.72 1.33 -8.05
N ASP A 64 11.92 1.79 -7.71
CA ASP A 64 13.01 0.96 -7.20
C ASP A 64 12.68 0.38 -5.83
N HIS A 65 11.98 1.14 -4.99
CA HIS A 65 11.52 0.64 -3.70
C HIS A 65 10.55 -0.52 -3.89
N VAL A 66 9.48 -0.33 -4.67
CA VAL A 66 8.50 -1.40 -4.91
C VAL A 66 9.16 -2.60 -5.59
N ARG A 67 9.98 -2.38 -6.66
CA ARG A 67 10.70 -3.44 -7.35
C ARG A 67 11.58 -4.28 -6.43
N ARG A 68 12.21 -3.68 -5.43
CA ARG A 68 13.07 -4.37 -4.45
C ARG A 68 12.33 -5.46 -3.69
N TYR A 69 11.05 -5.26 -3.37
CA TYR A 69 10.24 -6.20 -2.59
C TYR A 69 9.38 -7.13 -3.44
N VAL A 70 8.90 -6.67 -4.60
CA VAL A 70 8.04 -7.48 -5.44
C VAL A 70 8.80 -8.18 -6.57
N GLY A 71 9.95 -7.67 -6.96
CA GLY A 71 10.78 -8.19 -8.06
C GLY A 71 10.12 -8.05 -9.44
N GLY A 72 10.89 -8.33 -10.48
CA GLY A 72 10.44 -8.28 -11.88
C GLY A 72 10.45 -6.89 -12.48
N GLU A 73 10.19 -6.84 -13.79
CA GLU A 73 10.00 -5.59 -14.52
C GLU A 73 8.57 -5.09 -14.35
N CYS A 74 8.40 -3.77 -14.49
CA CYS A 74 7.07 -3.16 -14.49
C CYS A 74 6.80 -2.42 -15.79
N SER A 75 5.54 -2.35 -16.16
CA SER A 75 5.00 -1.39 -17.13
C SER A 75 4.30 -0.25 -16.39
N VAL A 76 4.09 0.86 -17.09
CA VAL A 76 3.39 2.04 -16.55
C VAL A 76 2.08 2.21 -17.29
N LEU A 77 0.99 2.30 -16.55
CA LEU A 77 -0.33 2.66 -17.04
C LEU A 77 -0.52 4.16 -16.82
N HIS A 78 -0.17 4.94 -17.85
CA HIS A 78 -0.19 6.40 -17.78
C HIS A 78 -1.61 6.96 -17.59
N GLU A 79 -1.70 8.05 -16.85
CA GLU A 79 -2.88 8.89 -16.82
C GLU A 79 -2.90 9.80 -18.04
N ILE A 80 -4.02 9.83 -18.76
CA ILE A 80 -4.12 10.64 -20.00
C ILE A 80 -4.58 12.06 -19.68
N MET A 81 -5.48 12.23 -18.71
CA MET A 81 -5.98 13.52 -18.24
C MET A 81 -5.87 13.56 -16.72
N SER A 82 -5.26 14.58 -16.19
CA SER A 82 -4.97 14.74 -14.77
C SER A 82 -5.60 16.01 -14.22
N GLU A 83 -6.20 15.90 -13.03
CA GLU A 83 -6.73 17.01 -12.27
C GLU A 83 -6.06 17.04 -10.90
N GLY A 84 -5.35 18.13 -10.58
CA GLY A 84 -4.67 18.30 -9.30
C GLY A 84 -3.41 17.47 -9.09
N LEU A 85 -3.47 16.17 -9.35
CA LEU A 85 -2.33 15.24 -9.31
C LEU A 85 -2.25 14.44 -10.61
N HIS A 86 -1.04 14.16 -11.07
CA HIS A 86 -0.81 13.18 -12.13
C HIS A 86 -0.52 11.82 -11.51
N ILE A 87 -1.41 10.86 -11.73
CA ILE A 87 -1.35 9.53 -11.12
C ILE A 87 -1.13 8.46 -12.18
N ASP A 88 0.09 7.99 -12.29
CA ASP A 88 0.41 6.78 -13.01
C ASP A 88 0.20 5.53 -12.15
N VAL A 89 0.06 4.37 -12.77
CA VAL A 89 0.01 3.10 -12.07
C VAL A 89 1.10 2.17 -12.60
N LEU A 90 2.05 1.83 -11.74
CA LEU A 90 3.05 0.81 -12.01
C LEU A 90 2.35 -0.56 -11.97
N SER A 91 2.61 -1.39 -12.97
CA SER A 91 2.08 -2.75 -13.07
C SER A 91 3.22 -3.76 -13.13
N PHE A 92 3.34 -4.58 -12.08
CA PHE A 92 4.31 -5.65 -11.97
C PHE A 92 3.59 -6.99 -12.23
N PRO A 93 3.81 -7.64 -13.40
CA PRO A 93 3.17 -8.90 -13.73
C PRO A 93 3.67 -10.05 -12.85
N PRO A 94 2.96 -11.20 -12.80
CA PRO A 94 3.42 -12.40 -12.11
C PRO A 94 4.82 -12.83 -12.59
N THR A 95 5.59 -13.40 -11.67
CA THR A 95 6.93 -13.95 -11.96
C THR A 95 6.97 -15.44 -11.59
N ALA A 96 8.07 -16.12 -11.87
CA ALA A 96 8.26 -17.51 -11.45
C ALA A 96 8.15 -17.67 -9.91
N LYS A 97 8.58 -16.66 -9.15
CA LYS A 97 8.59 -16.67 -7.68
C LYS A 97 7.32 -16.09 -7.06
N ARG A 98 6.66 -15.15 -7.73
CA ARG A 98 5.47 -14.45 -7.26
C ARG A 98 4.33 -14.64 -8.26
N LYS A 99 3.28 -15.33 -7.83
CA LYS A 99 2.17 -15.77 -8.69
C LYS A 99 0.97 -14.80 -8.71
N TYR A 100 1.21 -13.49 -8.62
CA TYR A 100 0.18 -12.47 -8.65
C TYR A 100 0.72 -11.17 -9.28
N HIS A 101 -0.20 -10.31 -9.71
CA HIS A 101 0.14 -8.95 -10.13
C HIS A 101 0.24 -8.03 -8.92
N VAL A 102 1.13 -7.05 -8.98
CA VAL A 102 1.14 -5.93 -8.03
C VAL A 102 0.97 -4.64 -8.81
N LEU A 103 -0.03 -3.85 -8.44
CA LEU A 103 -0.22 -2.50 -8.92
C LEU A 103 0.24 -1.54 -7.84
N CYS A 104 0.87 -0.43 -8.24
CA CYS A 104 1.25 0.64 -7.32
C CYS A 104 0.95 1.98 -7.96
N THR A 105 0.29 2.89 -7.25
CA THR A 105 0.20 4.27 -7.68
C THR A 105 1.59 4.91 -7.70
N MET A 106 1.79 5.86 -8.58
CA MET A 106 2.99 6.70 -8.67
C MET A 106 2.54 8.12 -9.01
N GLY A 107 2.46 8.96 -7.99
CA GLY A 107 1.98 10.32 -8.13
C GLY A 107 1.18 10.84 -6.94
N MET A 108 0.49 9.96 -6.19
CA MET A 108 -0.26 10.36 -5.00
C MET A 108 0.63 11.07 -3.98
N SER A 109 1.87 10.65 -3.86
CA SER A 109 2.86 11.23 -2.94
C SER A 109 3.48 12.54 -3.43
N ALA A 110 3.10 13.09 -4.59
CA ALA A 110 3.56 14.40 -5.05
C ALA A 110 3.15 15.51 -4.07
N GLU A 111 1.95 15.40 -3.50
CA GLU A 111 1.46 16.32 -2.47
C GLU A 111 1.25 15.63 -1.11
N PRO A 112 1.47 16.35 0.01
CA PRO A 112 1.18 15.81 1.33
C PRO A 112 -0.33 15.82 1.58
N MET A 113 -0.86 14.76 2.20
CA MET A 113 -2.24 14.72 2.70
C MET A 113 -2.47 15.72 3.84
N THR A 114 -3.71 16.14 4.02
CA THR A 114 -4.14 16.96 5.16
C THR A 114 -4.26 16.09 6.41
N MET A 115 -3.30 16.22 7.32
CA MET A 115 -3.22 15.36 8.50
C MET A 115 -3.70 16.09 9.76
N PRO A 116 -4.26 15.35 10.74
CA PRO A 116 -4.60 15.94 12.05
C PRO A 116 -3.37 16.55 12.74
N ALA A 117 -3.55 17.64 13.50
CA ALA A 117 -2.45 18.38 14.14
C ALA A 117 -1.55 17.52 15.05
N ARG A 118 -2.09 16.43 15.61
CA ARG A 118 -1.35 15.48 16.47
C ARG A 118 -0.62 14.38 15.70
N TRP A 119 -0.76 14.35 14.37
CA TRP A 119 -0.14 13.33 13.55
C TRP A 119 1.40 13.41 13.60
N ARG A 120 2.05 12.26 13.66
CA ARG A 120 3.52 12.15 13.72
C ARG A 120 4.12 11.19 12.68
N GLY A 121 3.25 10.57 11.85
CA GLY A 121 3.65 9.65 10.78
C GLY A 121 3.86 10.34 9.43
N PRO A 122 4.05 9.54 8.37
CA PRO A 122 4.16 10.03 7.00
C PRO A 122 2.92 10.84 6.59
N ARG A 123 3.14 11.84 5.76
CA ARG A 123 2.07 12.66 5.18
C ARG A 123 1.88 12.40 3.68
N ARG A 124 2.73 11.57 3.11
CA ARG A 124 2.72 11.19 1.69
C ARG A 124 2.54 9.70 1.59
N MET A 125 1.85 9.25 0.56
CA MET A 125 1.44 7.87 0.43
C MET A 125 1.37 7.45 -1.04
N GLU A 126 1.62 6.17 -1.27
CA GLU A 126 1.23 5.46 -2.48
C GLU A 126 0.38 4.24 -2.10
N LEU A 127 -0.44 3.77 -3.02
CA LEU A 127 -1.37 2.66 -2.82
C LEU A 127 -0.92 1.44 -3.63
N LEU A 128 -1.09 0.27 -3.03
CA LEU A 128 -0.80 -1.02 -3.62
C LEU A 128 -2.09 -1.83 -3.80
N MET A 129 -2.24 -2.53 -4.92
CA MET A 129 -3.24 -3.58 -5.10
C MET A 129 -2.57 -4.86 -5.57
N ILE A 130 -3.04 -5.98 -5.04
CA ILE A 130 -2.52 -7.31 -5.37
C ILE A 130 -3.63 -8.09 -6.06
N LEU A 131 -3.45 -8.39 -7.34
CA LEU A 131 -4.46 -9.06 -8.14
C LEU A 131 -4.05 -10.50 -8.46
N PRO A 132 -5.01 -11.44 -8.56
CA PRO A 132 -4.73 -12.82 -8.91
C PRO A 132 -4.03 -12.94 -10.28
N PRO A 133 -3.28 -14.03 -10.54
CA PRO A 133 -2.47 -14.17 -11.76
C PRO A 133 -3.30 -14.20 -13.04
N GLU A 134 -4.55 -14.60 -12.98
CA GLU A 134 -5.48 -14.60 -14.11
C GLU A 134 -6.02 -13.22 -14.49
N TRP A 135 -5.68 -12.17 -13.75
CA TRP A 135 -6.13 -10.80 -14.04
C TRP A 135 -5.51 -10.26 -15.32
N ARG A 136 -6.30 -9.69 -16.20
CA ARG A 136 -5.89 -9.28 -17.55
C ARG A 136 -5.49 -7.81 -17.63
N ILE A 137 -4.43 -7.43 -16.93
CA ILE A 137 -3.90 -6.06 -16.91
C ILE A 137 -3.10 -5.72 -18.18
N ASP A 138 -2.44 -6.69 -18.79
CA ASP A 138 -1.60 -6.58 -19.98
C ASP A 138 -2.32 -6.00 -21.20
N ARG A 139 -3.65 -6.06 -21.21
CA ARG A 139 -4.48 -5.54 -22.29
C ARG A 139 -4.63 -4.01 -22.32
N PHE A 140 -4.18 -3.30 -21.28
CA PHE A 140 -4.44 -1.87 -21.15
C PHE A 140 -3.33 -0.95 -21.65
N GLY A 141 -2.17 -1.48 -22.08
CA GLY A 141 -1.00 -0.70 -22.52
C GLY A 141 -0.69 -0.71 -24.01
N ASP A 142 -1.28 -1.62 -24.80
CA ASP A 142 -0.79 -1.93 -26.16
C ASP A 142 -1.64 -1.40 -27.32
N GLY A 143 -2.57 -0.51 -27.07
CA GLY A 143 -3.45 0.08 -28.11
C GLY A 143 -4.47 -0.88 -28.72
N LYS A 144 -4.52 -2.15 -28.30
CA LYS A 144 -5.49 -3.16 -28.79
C LYS A 144 -6.88 -3.00 -28.18
N ARG A 145 -7.09 -1.98 -27.35
CA ARG A 145 -8.34 -1.60 -26.70
C ARG A 145 -9.56 -1.47 -27.61
N ARG A 146 -9.36 -1.21 -28.89
CA ARG A 146 -10.42 -0.87 -29.84
C ARG A 146 -11.39 -1.98 -30.21
N ARG A 147 -11.19 -3.23 -29.75
CA ARG A 147 -11.98 -4.40 -30.20
C ARG A 147 -12.94 -4.99 -29.16
N GLU A 148 -12.85 -4.60 -27.90
CA GLU A 148 -13.78 -5.06 -26.86
C GLU A 148 -14.71 -3.93 -26.42
N SER A 149 -15.96 -4.25 -26.07
CA SER A 149 -16.91 -3.26 -25.53
C SER A 149 -16.38 -2.68 -24.20
N GLU A 150 -16.75 -1.46 -23.83
CA GLU A 150 -16.37 -0.80 -22.59
C GLU A 150 -16.69 -1.65 -21.36
N GLU A 151 -17.85 -2.31 -21.32
CA GLU A 151 -18.26 -3.24 -20.25
C GLU A 151 -17.27 -4.41 -20.07
N LYS A 152 -16.79 -5.00 -21.19
CA LYS A 152 -15.81 -6.07 -21.14
C LYS A 152 -14.43 -5.61 -20.67
N GLN A 153 -14.12 -4.34 -20.97
CA GLN A 153 -12.89 -3.72 -20.49
C GLN A 153 -12.97 -3.39 -19.00
N GLU A 154 -14.09 -2.82 -18.53
CA GLU A 154 -14.32 -2.41 -17.16
C GLU A 154 -14.21 -3.59 -16.19
N ARG A 155 -14.66 -4.76 -16.59
CA ARG A 155 -14.51 -6.04 -15.88
C ARG A 155 -13.10 -6.31 -15.31
N TRP A 156 -12.07 -5.83 -16.01
CA TRP A 156 -10.66 -6.02 -15.66
C TRP A 156 -9.97 -4.72 -15.26
N TYR A 157 -10.53 -3.56 -15.66
CA TYR A 157 -9.91 -2.26 -15.48
C TYR A 157 -10.30 -1.57 -14.16
N TRP A 158 -11.43 -1.93 -13.56
CA TRP A 158 -11.92 -1.27 -12.37
C TRP A 158 -10.89 -1.16 -11.22
N PRO A 159 -9.94 -2.12 -10.98
CA PRO A 159 -8.94 -1.93 -9.94
C PRO A 159 -7.98 -0.77 -10.24
N VAL A 160 -7.58 -0.61 -11.50
CA VAL A 160 -6.71 0.50 -11.94
C VAL A 160 -7.45 1.83 -11.78
N ARG A 161 -8.70 1.89 -12.27
CA ARG A 161 -9.55 3.08 -12.12
C ARG A 161 -9.73 3.43 -10.65
N TRP A 162 -10.00 2.43 -9.82
CA TRP A 162 -10.24 2.65 -8.40
C TRP A 162 -8.99 3.08 -7.64
N LEU A 163 -7.80 2.55 -7.96
CA LEU A 163 -6.54 3.05 -7.43
C LEU A 163 -6.34 4.54 -7.70
N LYS A 164 -6.60 4.97 -8.93
CA LYS A 164 -6.50 6.39 -9.31
C LYS A 164 -7.50 7.24 -8.55
N ASN A 165 -8.76 6.82 -8.49
CA ASN A 165 -9.80 7.53 -7.74
C ASN A 165 -9.42 7.70 -6.26
N LEU A 166 -8.96 6.63 -5.60
CA LEU A 166 -8.52 6.69 -4.20
C LEU A 166 -7.35 7.66 -4.02
N ALA A 167 -6.39 7.68 -4.95
CA ALA A 167 -5.22 8.54 -4.87
C ALA A 167 -5.54 10.03 -4.93
N HIS A 168 -6.63 10.42 -5.58
CA HIS A 168 -7.09 11.81 -5.66
C HIS A 168 -7.84 12.27 -4.41
N ILE A 169 -8.49 11.38 -3.65
CA ILE A 169 -9.35 11.71 -2.50
C ILE A 169 -8.69 12.69 -1.51
N PRO A 170 -7.43 12.49 -1.07
CA PRO A 170 -6.86 13.39 -0.06
C PRO A 170 -6.78 14.83 -0.50
N GLN A 171 -6.50 15.10 -1.76
CA GLN A 171 -6.40 16.46 -2.29
C GLN A 171 -7.77 17.05 -2.59
N MET A 172 -8.67 16.26 -3.21
CA MET A 172 -10.02 16.70 -3.55
C MET A 172 -10.85 17.09 -2.32
N TYR A 173 -10.66 16.40 -1.20
CA TYR A 173 -11.45 16.58 0.02
C TYR A 173 -10.66 17.12 1.21
N GLU A 174 -9.42 17.58 1.02
CA GLU A 174 -8.53 18.07 2.07
C GLU A 174 -8.47 17.13 3.29
N THR A 175 -8.33 15.84 3.02
CA THR A 175 -8.42 14.76 4.01
C THR A 175 -7.17 13.86 3.99
N MET A 176 -7.23 12.78 4.75
CA MET A 176 -6.20 11.75 4.78
C MET A 176 -6.79 10.36 4.52
N LEU A 177 -5.98 9.50 3.97
CA LEU A 177 -6.22 8.06 3.94
C LEU A 177 -5.21 7.39 4.87
N TRP A 178 -5.65 6.35 5.60
CA TRP A 178 -4.78 5.60 6.49
C TRP A 178 -5.34 4.20 6.75
N TRP A 179 -4.60 3.36 7.46
CA TRP A 179 -5.03 2.03 7.86
C TRP A 179 -6.41 2.06 8.53
N GLY A 180 -7.26 1.11 8.15
CA GLY A 180 -8.61 0.97 8.68
C GLY A 180 -9.64 1.92 8.05
N HIS A 181 -9.22 2.87 7.20
CA HIS A 181 -10.17 3.65 6.40
C HIS A 181 -10.80 2.77 5.33
N THR A 182 -12.07 3.02 5.05
CA THR A 182 -12.82 2.37 3.98
C THR A 182 -13.50 3.42 3.12
N VAL A 183 -13.46 3.22 1.81
CA VAL A 183 -14.07 4.11 0.83
C VAL A 183 -15.08 3.31 0.00
N PRO A 184 -16.39 3.53 0.18
CA PRO A 184 -17.42 2.85 -0.58
C PRO A 184 -17.49 3.37 -2.01
N ASN A 185 -17.98 2.52 -2.92
CA ASN A 185 -18.33 2.89 -4.27
C ASN A 185 -19.77 3.42 -4.30
N GLY A 186 -19.95 4.69 -3.94
CA GLY A 186 -21.27 5.32 -3.85
C GLY A 186 -21.88 5.33 -2.43
N ASP A 187 -23.03 5.99 -2.30
CA ASP A 187 -23.87 6.04 -1.09
C ASP A 187 -25.35 5.92 -1.50
N PRO A 188 -25.97 4.73 -1.45
CA PRO A 188 -25.47 3.47 -0.89
C PRO A 188 -24.33 2.84 -1.71
N PRO A 189 -23.48 1.97 -1.09
CA PRO A 189 -22.39 1.31 -1.79
C PRO A 189 -22.88 0.41 -2.92
N GLU A 190 -22.32 0.58 -4.12
CA GLU A 190 -22.59 -0.22 -5.31
C GLU A 190 -21.38 -1.07 -5.71
N PRO A 191 -21.56 -2.19 -6.41
CA PRO A 191 -20.44 -2.98 -6.93
C PRO A 191 -19.47 -2.15 -7.78
N PHE A 192 -18.16 -2.47 -7.71
CA PHE A 192 -17.17 -1.77 -8.52
C PHE A 192 -17.31 -2.00 -10.03
N ALA A 193 -17.88 -3.13 -10.41
CA ALA A 193 -18.19 -3.52 -11.78
C ALA A 193 -19.25 -4.65 -11.76
N ASP A 194 -19.87 -4.94 -12.90
CA ASP A 194 -20.96 -5.93 -13.04
C ASP A 194 -20.54 -7.38 -12.67
N ASN A 195 -19.23 -7.65 -12.73
CA ASN A 195 -18.70 -8.97 -12.45
C ASN A 195 -18.19 -9.15 -11.01
N THR A 196 -18.49 -8.25 -10.10
CA THR A 196 -18.05 -8.33 -8.71
C THR A 196 -19.12 -7.87 -7.75
N ARG A 197 -19.12 -8.45 -6.55
CA ARG A 197 -19.92 -8.00 -5.40
C ARG A 197 -19.16 -7.05 -4.50
N PHE A 198 -17.86 -6.88 -4.73
CA PHE A 198 -17.07 -5.93 -3.96
C PHE A 198 -17.57 -4.51 -4.19
N CYS A 199 -17.83 -3.77 -3.12
CA CYS A 199 -18.43 -2.44 -3.17
C CYS A 199 -17.69 -1.37 -2.35
N CYS A 200 -16.60 -1.74 -1.69
CA CYS A 200 -15.87 -0.83 -0.83
C CYS A 200 -14.37 -1.17 -0.84
N ALA A 201 -13.51 -0.17 -0.81
CA ALA A 201 -12.08 -0.33 -0.69
C ALA A 201 -11.64 -0.13 0.76
N ALA A 202 -10.87 -1.05 1.33
CA ALA A 202 -10.25 -0.92 2.64
C ALA A 202 -8.74 -0.68 2.50
N LEU A 203 -8.19 0.15 3.38
CA LEU A 203 -6.76 0.46 3.42
C LEU A 203 -6.09 -0.29 4.56
N LEU A 204 -5.12 -1.13 4.23
CA LEU A 204 -4.43 -2.03 5.14
C LEU A 204 -2.91 -1.82 5.06
N PHE A 205 -2.19 -2.21 6.11
CA PHE A 205 -0.74 -2.29 6.00
C PHE A 205 -0.33 -3.45 5.06
N PRO A 206 0.69 -3.25 4.20
CA PRO A 206 1.08 -4.24 3.18
C PRO A 206 1.96 -5.37 3.75
N GLN A 207 1.71 -5.81 5.00
CA GLN A 207 2.52 -6.80 5.71
C GLN A 207 2.59 -8.15 4.99
N ALA A 208 1.51 -8.54 4.32
CA ALA A 208 1.45 -9.76 3.53
C ALA A 208 2.42 -9.77 2.32
N LEU A 209 2.92 -8.60 1.86
CA LEU A 209 3.98 -8.52 0.86
C LEU A 209 5.36 -8.57 1.52
N SER A 210 5.64 -7.67 2.44
CA SER A 210 6.87 -7.56 3.23
C SER A 210 6.77 -6.38 4.19
N GLU A 211 7.29 -6.50 5.41
CA GLU A 211 7.35 -5.36 6.34
C GLU A 211 8.13 -4.16 5.77
N GLY A 212 9.19 -4.44 4.99
CA GLY A 212 10.05 -3.40 4.43
C GLY A 212 9.42 -2.55 3.33
N ILE A 213 8.33 -3.00 2.70
CA ILE A 213 7.64 -2.24 1.64
C ILE A 213 6.80 -1.09 2.21
N ALA A 214 6.50 -1.10 3.52
CA ALA A 214 5.56 -0.17 4.13
C ALA A 214 5.96 1.31 4.05
N SER A 215 7.23 1.64 3.86
CA SER A 215 7.66 3.03 3.65
C SER A 215 9.02 3.16 2.97
N VAL A 216 9.21 4.30 2.30
CA VAL A 216 10.50 4.73 1.75
C VAL A 216 10.79 6.17 2.14
N VAL A 217 12.05 6.47 2.41
CA VAL A 217 12.52 7.85 2.60
C VAL A 217 13.23 8.30 1.34
N ILE A 218 12.64 9.24 0.62
CA ILE A 218 13.19 9.86 -0.57
C ILE A 218 14.05 11.05 -0.16
N GLY A 219 15.27 11.10 -0.67
CA GLY A 219 16.28 12.07 -0.30
C GLY A 219 17.45 11.41 0.43
N GLY A 220 18.68 11.69 -0.03
CA GLY A 220 19.89 11.08 0.48
C GLY A 220 20.18 11.44 1.95
N LYS A 221 20.99 10.61 2.63
CA LYS A 221 21.44 10.86 4.01
C LYS A 221 22.16 12.21 4.17
N SER A 222 22.71 12.74 3.09
CA SER A 222 23.37 14.06 3.02
C SER A 222 22.39 15.25 3.02
N GLN A 223 21.08 15.01 2.76
CA GLN A 223 20.09 16.08 2.78
C GLN A 223 19.62 16.37 4.21
N PRO A 224 19.29 17.64 4.53
CA PRO A 224 18.68 17.99 5.80
C PRO A 224 17.42 17.14 6.05
N ARG A 225 17.18 16.71 7.29
CA ARG A 225 16.03 15.89 7.66
C ARG A 225 14.69 16.50 7.23
N LYS A 226 14.60 17.83 7.21
CA LYS A 226 13.40 18.59 6.80
C LYS A 226 13.09 18.48 5.29
N SER A 227 14.08 18.20 4.46
CA SER A 227 13.92 18.05 3.00
C SER A 227 13.72 16.60 2.55
N ARG A 228 13.74 15.65 3.47
CA ARG A 228 13.45 14.24 3.17
C ARG A 228 11.94 14.02 3.14
N LYS A 229 11.48 13.34 2.10
CA LYS A 229 10.08 12.95 1.96
C LYS A 229 9.93 11.49 2.39
N GLU A 230 9.18 11.24 3.44
CA GLU A 230 8.78 9.89 3.83
C GLU A 230 7.45 9.57 3.13
N VAL A 231 7.44 8.49 2.35
CA VAL A 231 6.27 8.01 1.62
C VAL A 231 5.88 6.66 2.22
N ALA A 232 4.64 6.57 2.69
CA ALA A 232 4.04 5.32 3.16
C ALA A 232 3.43 4.56 2.00
N PHE A 233 3.29 3.24 2.14
CA PHE A 233 2.55 2.39 1.23
C PHE A 233 1.46 1.66 1.99
N LEU A 234 0.22 1.72 1.47
CA LEU A 234 -0.89 0.92 2.00
C LEU A 234 -1.44 0.01 0.90
N ALA A 235 -1.80 -1.20 1.30
CA ALA A 235 -2.50 -2.13 0.44
C ALA A 235 -4.00 -1.80 0.44
N VAL A 236 -4.61 -1.87 -0.74
CA VAL A 236 -6.05 -1.73 -0.94
C VAL A 236 -6.65 -3.12 -1.08
N ALA A 237 -7.59 -3.45 -0.21
CA ALA A 237 -8.36 -4.69 -0.27
C ALA A 237 -9.83 -4.37 -0.58
N PRO A 238 -10.48 -5.11 -1.48
CA PRO A 238 -11.90 -4.94 -1.75
C PRO A 238 -12.72 -5.64 -0.67
N LEU A 239 -13.83 -5.04 -0.26
CA LEU A 239 -14.76 -5.56 0.73
C LEU A 239 -16.12 -5.90 0.13
N PHE A 240 -16.71 -6.99 0.61
CA PHE A 240 -18.11 -7.32 0.42
C PHE A 240 -19.03 -6.41 1.27
N PRO A 241 -20.31 -6.26 0.91
CA PRO A 241 -21.26 -5.46 1.71
C PRO A 241 -21.31 -5.87 3.16
N GLU A 242 -21.32 -7.16 3.45
CA GLU A 242 -21.41 -7.71 4.81
C GLU A 242 -20.13 -7.40 5.65
N GLU A 243 -18.97 -7.31 4.98
CA GLU A 243 -17.71 -6.90 5.61
C GLU A 243 -17.73 -5.41 5.97
N VAL A 244 -18.33 -4.57 5.12
CA VAL A 244 -18.54 -3.15 5.41
C VAL A 244 -19.44 -2.98 6.64
N GLU A 245 -20.55 -3.70 6.70
CA GLU A 245 -21.45 -3.68 7.85
C GLU A 245 -20.74 -4.13 9.14
N ARG A 246 -20.00 -5.22 9.06
CA ARG A 246 -19.24 -5.72 10.22
C ARG A 246 -18.20 -4.69 10.68
N LYS A 247 -17.46 -4.10 9.74
CA LYS A 247 -16.48 -3.04 10.02
C LYS A 247 -17.11 -1.85 10.74
N LEU A 248 -18.30 -1.43 10.34
CA LEU A 248 -19.01 -0.32 11.00
C LEU A 248 -19.44 -0.65 12.42
N ARG A 249 -19.76 -1.92 12.71
CA ARG A 249 -20.14 -2.37 14.05
C ARG A 249 -18.95 -2.64 14.96
N GLU A 250 -17.89 -3.30 14.45
CA GLU A 250 -16.85 -3.94 15.24
C GLU A 250 -15.46 -3.31 15.05
N GLY A 251 -15.29 -2.46 14.03
CA GLY A 251 -13.97 -1.93 13.67
C GLY A 251 -13.35 -2.71 12.51
N MET A 252 -12.15 -2.32 12.10
CA MET A 252 -11.46 -2.93 10.96
C MET A 252 -10.69 -4.21 11.34
N GLU A 253 -10.34 -4.35 12.60
CA GLU A 253 -9.47 -5.41 13.10
C GLU A 253 -9.94 -6.83 12.69
N PRO A 254 -11.23 -7.23 12.85
CA PRO A 254 -11.67 -8.59 12.49
C PRO A 254 -11.61 -8.86 10.98
N ILE A 255 -11.77 -7.82 10.16
CA ILE A 255 -11.67 -7.94 8.69
C ILE A 255 -10.20 -8.03 8.28
N ASP A 256 -9.34 -7.19 8.87
CA ASP A 256 -7.90 -7.22 8.63
C ASP A 256 -7.29 -8.57 9.02
N GLU A 257 -7.59 -9.08 10.21
CA GLU A 257 -7.15 -10.41 10.66
C GLU A 257 -7.61 -11.52 9.70
N GLY A 258 -8.86 -11.47 9.23
CA GLY A 258 -9.38 -12.43 8.26
C GLY A 258 -8.64 -12.37 6.92
N LEU A 259 -8.41 -11.16 6.39
CA LEU A 259 -7.68 -10.95 5.14
C LEU A 259 -6.20 -11.34 5.26
N GLN A 260 -5.54 -11.04 6.37
CA GLN A 260 -4.16 -11.46 6.62
C GLN A 260 -4.03 -12.98 6.81
N GLY A 261 -5.11 -13.66 7.19
CA GLY A 261 -5.16 -15.12 7.35
C GLY A 261 -5.28 -15.92 6.04
N ILE A 262 -5.47 -15.27 4.90
CA ILE A 262 -5.56 -15.90 3.58
C ILE A 262 -4.44 -15.42 2.65
N PRO A 263 -4.08 -16.18 1.57
CA PRO A 263 -3.12 -15.71 0.58
C PRO A 263 -3.52 -14.34 -0.01
N ILE A 264 -2.57 -13.41 -0.08
CA ILE A 264 -2.83 -12.03 -0.49
C ILE A 264 -3.41 -11.94 -1.91
N GLU A 265 -3.03 -12.84 -2.81
CA GLU A 265 -3.58 -12.95 -4.15
C GLU A 265 -5.06 -13.38 -4.18
N SER A 266 -5.57 -13.85 -3.05
CA SER A 266 -6.99 -14.22 -2.92
C SER A 266 -7.89 -13.04 -2.56
N TRP A 267 -7.34 -11.91 -2.14
CA TRP A 267 -8.13 -10.76 -1.68
C TRP A 267 -9.14 -10.27 -2.74
N PHE A 268 -8.77 -10.34 -4.02
CA PHE A 268 -9.61 -9.93 -5.15
C PHE A 268 -10.41 -11.09 -5.78
N ARG A 269 -10.49 -12.26 -5.12
CA ARG A 269 -11.31 -13.38 -5.58
C ARG A 269 -12.68 -13.34 -4.93
N GLU A 270 -13.73 -13.40 -5.74
CA GLU A 270 -15.12 -13.53 -5.27
C GLU A 270 -15.35 -14.80 -4.42
N SER A 271 -14.54 -15.83 -4.64
CA SER A 271 -14.60 -17.11 -3.92
C SER A 271 -13.89 -17.10 -2.56
N ARG A 272 -13.23 -16.01 -2.18
CA ARG A 272 -12.60 -15.92 -0.86
C ARG A 272 -13.64 -15.92 0.26
N PRO A 273 -13.28 -16.31 1.48
CA PRO A 273 -14.17 -16.17 2.63
C PRO A 273 -14.68 -14.73 2.78
N ASN A 274 -15.96 -14.59 3.08
CA ASN A 274 -16.58 -13.33 3.42
C ASN A 274 -16.55 -13.16 4.95
N PHE A 275 -15.63 -12.35 5.43
CA PHE A 275 -15.42 -12.11 6.86
C PHE A 275 -16.51 -11.25 7.52
N GLY A 276 -17.46 -10.74 6.74
CA GLY A 276 -18.66 -10.08 7.24
C GLY A 276 -19.73 -11.06 7.76
N LEU A 277 -19.72 -12.27 7.23
CA LEU A 277 -20.62 -13.33 7.65
C LEU A 277 -20.06 -14.00 8.90
N SER A 278 -20.84 -14.04 9.97
CA SER A 278 -20.50 -14.85 11.14
C SER A 278 -20.33 -16.30 10.67
N ALA A 279 -19.24 -16.97 11.09
CA ALA A 279 -19.21 -18.42 11.01
C ALA A 279 -20.49 -18.92 11.68
N LYS A 280 -21.36 -19.60 10.92
CA LYS A 280 -22.49 -20.29 11.55
C LYS A 280 -21.87 -21.27 12.56
N ALA A 281 -22.12 -21.00 13.84
CA ALA A 281 -21.76 -21.87 14.93
C ALA A 281 -22.37 -23.26 14.75
#